data_0f80f562620dd338f859b224367768f2
#
_entry.id   0f80f562620dd338f859b224367768f2
#
_cell.length_a   1.000
_cell.length_b   1.000
_cell.length_c   1.000
_cell.angle_alpha   90.00
_cell.angle_beta   90.00
_cell.angle_gamma   90.00
#
_symmetry.space_group_name_H-M   'P 1'
#
loop_
_entity.id
_entity.type
_entity.pdbx_description
1 polymer ?
#
loop_
_entity_poly.entity_id
_entity_poly.type
_entity_poly.pdbx_seq_one_letter_code
_entity_poly.pdbx_strand_id
1 'polypeptide(L)'
;MSWKKDLDPVIRDFLNTLLKEVEEHKNAYLKAEDPATAQIWTAIAIIYRKLSYLESEILRISDKIKENELKNKLEDSLKKL
;
A
#
# COMPACT_ATOMS: atom_id res chain seq x y z
N MET A 1 -6.28 -26.19 3.48
CA MET A 1 -4.94 -26.43 2.99
C MET A 1 -3.95 -26.27 4.11
N SER A 2 -3.05 -27.24 4.23
CA SER A 2 -2.16 -27.35 5.38
C SER A 2 -1.04 -26.31 5.44
N TRP A 3 -0.61 -25.77 4.30
CA TRP A 3 0.52 -24.84 4.28
C TRP A 3 0.25 -23.52 5.02
N LYS A 4 -1.01 -23.08 5.09
CA LYS A 4 -1.37 -21.87 5.84
C LYS A 4 -1.08 -22.00 7.33
N LYS A 5 -1.24 -23.20 7.88
CA LYS A 5 -1.00 -23.47 9.28
C LYS A 5 0.46 -23.35 9.66
N ASP A 6 1.34 -23.56 8.69
CA ASP A 6 2.78 -23.48 8.87
C ASP A 6 3.34 -22.07 8.78
N LEU A 7 2.50 -21.11 8.36
CA LEU A 7 2.90 -19.70 8.30
C LEU A 7 3.00 -19.11 9.71
N ASP A 8 3.90 -18.15 9.85
CA ASP A 8 3.92 -17.27 11.02
C ASP A 8 2.52 -16.68 11.24
N PRO A 9 2.00 -16.64 12.48
CA PRO A 9 0.65 -16.13 12.73
C PRO A 9 0.41 -14.71 12.21
N VAL A 10 1.40 -13.83 12.28
CA VAL A 10 1.27 -12.45 11.79
C VAL A 10 1.12 -12.46 10.27
N ILE A 11 1.95 -13.23 9.58
CA ILE A 11 1.87 -13.36 8.11
C ILE A 11 0.55 -13.98 7.70
N ARG A 12 0.07 -14.97 8.44
CA ARG A 12 -1.22 -15.61 8.18
C ARG A 12 -2.37 -14.60 8.27
N ASP A 13 -2.35 -13.73 9.27
CA ASP A 13 -3.39 -12.71 9.45
C ASP A 13 -3.38 -11.71 8.29
N PHE A 14 -2.20 -11.29 7.83
CA PHE A 14 -2.08 -10.42 6.66
C PHE A 14 -2.58 -11.12 5.40
N LEU A 15 -2.27 -12.39 5.23
CA LEU A 15 -2.76 -13.16 4.09
C LEU A 15 -4.28 -13.25 4.10
N ASN A 16 -4.88 -13.53 5.25
CA ASN A 16 -6.32 -13.63 5.36
C ASN A 16 -7.01 -12.29 5.06
N THR A 17 -6.43 -11.19 5.50
CA THR A 17 -6.92 -9.85 5.21
C THR A 17 -6.86 -9.57 3.72
N LEU A 18 -5.75 -9.89 3.08
CA LEU A 18 -5.57 -9.72 1.63
C LEU A 18 -6.59 -10.55 0.86
N LEU A 19 -6.80 -11.80 1.25
CA LEU A 19 -7.75 -12.68 0.59
C LEU A 19 -9.18 -12.16 0.65
N LYS A 20 -9.57 -11.52 1.75
CA LYS A 20 -10.88 -10.86 1.86
C LYS A 20 -11.03 -9.72 0.86
N GLU A 21 -9.99 -8.92 0.69
CA GLU A 21 -10.01 -7.83 -0.28
C GLU A 21 -10.06 -8.35 -1.71
N VAL A 22 -9.33 -9.42 -2.00
CA VAL A 22 -9.35 -10.07 -3.31
C VAL A 22 -10.74 -10.60 -3.62
N GLU A 23 -11.43 -11.16 -2.62
CA GLU A 23 -12.78 -11.71 -2.79
C GLU A 23 -13.79 -10.65 -3.26
N GLU A 24 -13.58 -9.39 -2.92
CA GLU A 24 -14.44 -8.30 -3.40
C GLU A 24 -14.44 -8.19 -4.93
N HIS A 25 -13.42 -8.72 -5.59
CA HIS A 25 -13.27 -8.71 -7.05
C HIS A 25 -13.62 -10.06 -7.68
N LYS A 26 -14.30 -10.91 -6.94
CA LYS A 26 -14.65 -12.28 -7.36
C LYS A 26 -15.38 -12.32 -8.68
N ASN A 27 -16.32 -11.41 -8.91
CA ASN A 27 -17.08 -11.38 -10.16
C ASN A 27 -16.19 -11.19 -11.39
N ALA A 28 -15.09 -10.47 -11.22
CA ALA A 28 -14.16 -10.24 -12.34
C ALA A 28 -13.25 -11.44 -12.57
N TYR A 29 -12.57 -11.95 -11.53
CA TYR A 29 -11.56 -13.00 -11.73
C TYR A 29 -12.18 -14.36 -12.05
N LEU A 30 -13.43 -14.61 -11.65
CA LEU A 30 -14.10 -15.86 -12.00
C LEU A 30 -14.44 -15.97 -13.50
N LYS A 31 -14.44 -14.85 -14.21
CA LYS A 31 -14.66 -14.83 -15.68
C LYS A 31 -13.40 -15.17 -16.47
N ALA A 32 -12.25 -15.24 -15.82
CA ALA A 32 -10.98 -15.55 -16.48
C ALA A 32 -10.92 -17.04 -16.86
N GLU A 33 -10.10 -17.36 -17.85
CA GLU A 33 -9.85 -18.75 -18.24
C GLU A 33 -9.23 -19.55 -17.11
N ASP A 34 -8.35 -18.91 -16.34
CA ASP A 34 -7.74 -19.49 -15.14
C ASP A 34 -8.02 -18.58 -13.95
N PRO A 35 -9.13 -18.84 -13.22
CA PRO A 35 -9.49 -17.98 -12.08
C PRO A 35 -8.45 -17.93 -10.98
N ALA A 36 -7.72 -19.01 -10.73
CA ALA A 36 -6.69 -19.04 -9.69
C ALA A 36 -5.55 -18.07 -10.02
N THR A 37 -5.08 -18.06 -11.26
CA THR A 37 -4.05 -17.12 -11.71
C THR A 37 -4.59 -15.69 -11.69
N ALA A 38 -5.80 -15.46 -12.14
CA ALA A 38 -6.43 -14.15 -12.12
C ALA A 38 -6.59 -13.62 -10.68
N GLN A 39 -6.88 -14.50 -9.74
CA GLN A 39 -6.95 -14.16 -8.32
C GLN A 39 -5.60 -13.67 -7.80
N ILE A 40 -4.51 -14.31 -8.19
CA ILE A 40 -3.16 -13.90 -7.80
C ILE A 40 -2.84 -12.52 -8.38
N TRP A 41 -3.13 -12.30 -9.66
CA TRP A 41 -2.91 -10.99 -10.29
C TRP A 41 -3.75 -9.89 -9.65
N THR A 42 -4.98 -10.20 -9.25
CA THR A 42 -5.85 -9.27 -8.53
C THR A 42 -5.21 -8.89 -7.18
N ALA A 43 -4.67 -9.86 -6.46
CA ALA A 43 -3.95 -9.61 -5.20
C ALA A 43 -2.76 -8.68 -5.42
N ILE A 44 -1.98 -8.91 -6.46
CA ILE A 44 -0.83 -8.07 -6.81
C ILE A 44 -1.28 -6.65 -7.12
N ALA A 45 -2.36 -6.48 -7.87
CA ALA A 45 -2.90 -5.17 -8.21
C ALA A 45 -3.35 -4.40 -6.96
N ILE A 46 -3.99 -5.07 -6.01
CA ILE A 46 -4.42 -4.48 -4.74
C ILE A 46 -3.20 -4.00 -3.95
N ILE A 47 -2.16 -4.82 -3.86
CA ILE A 47 -0.92 -4.49 -3.16
C ILE A 47 -0.25 -3.28 -3.84
N TYR A 48 -0.17 -3.27 -5.15
CA TYR A 48 0.43 -2.17 -5.90
C TYR A 48 -0.32 -0.87 -5.65
N ARG A 49 -1.65 -0.91 -5.62
CA ARG A 49 -2.47 0.27 -5.31
C ARG A 49 -2.15 0.82 -3.92
N LYS A 50 -2.03 -0.05 -2.93
CA LYS A 50 -1.70 0.36 -1.55
C LYS A 50 -0.31 0.96 -1.46
N LEU A 51 0.66 0.36 -2.15
CA LEU A 51 2.02 0.89 -2.19
C LEU A 51 2.08 2.25 -2.88
N SER A 52 1.36 2.41 -3.98
CA SER A 52 1.31 3.69 -4.70
C SER A 52 0.67 4.78 -3.85
N TYR A 53 -0.38 4.45 -3.12
CA TYR A 53 -1.02 5.38 -2.20
C TYR A 53 -0.06 5.81 -1.09
N LEU A 54 0.65 4.87 -0.47
CA LEU A 54 1.63 5.17 0.56
C LEU A 54 2.77 6.02 0.03
N GLU A 55 3.25 5.72 -1.17
CA GLU A 55 4.30 6.50 -1.81
C GLU A 55 3.84 7.95 -2.01
N SER A 56 2.63 8.16 -2.50
CA SER A 56 2.06 9.49 -2.67
C SER A 56 1.96 10.24 -1.35
N GLU A 57 1.54 9.56 -0.28
CA GLU A 57 1.45 10.15 1.06
C GLU A 57 2.82 10.52 1.61
N ILE A 58 3.82 9.68 1.41
CA ILE A 58 5.20 9.96 1.84
C ILE A 58 5.74 11.17 1.12
N LEU A 59 5.54 11.28 -0.19
CA LEU A 59 5.98 12.43 -0.99
C LEU A 59 5.30 13.71 -0.53
N ARG A 60 4.01 13.67 -0.23
CA ARG A 60 3.27 14.83 0.27
C ARG A 60 3.81 15.31 1.61
N ILE A 61 4.08 14.40 2.53
CA ILE A 61 4.64 14.72 3.84
C ILE A 61 6.05 15.28 3.69
N SER A 62 6.86 14.68 2.83
CA SER A 62 8.22 15.13 2.54
C SER A 62 8.24 16.56 1.99
N ASP A 63 7.35 16.88 1.06
CA ASP A 63 7.23 18.23 0.50
C ASP A 63 6.82 19.25 1.57
N LYS A 64 5.91 18.90 2.44
CA LYS A 64 5.50 19.77 3.56
C LYS A 64 6.66 20.05 4.52
N ILE A 65 7.47 19.04 4.82
CA ILE A 65 8.64 19.19 5.68
C ILE A 65 9.65 20.14 5.03
N LYS A 66 9.90 19.98 3.72
CA LYS A 66 10.79 20.88 2.97
C LYS A 66 10.29 22.31 2.97
N GLU A 67 9.02 22.54 2.76
CA GLU A 67 8.41 23.86 2.81
C GLU A 67 8.59 24.52 4.18
N ASN A 68 8.35 23.75 5.26
CA ASN A 68 8.51 24.25 6.62
C ASN A 68 9.96 24.58 6.91
N GLU A 69 10.91 23.79 6.47
CA GLU A 69 12.35 24.07 6.65
C GLU A 69 12.75 25.33 5.91
N LEU A 70 12.30 25.53 4.69
CA LEU A 70 12.57 26.74 3.92
C LEU A 70 11.99 27.97 4.60
N LYS A 71 10.77 27.85 5.10
CA LYS A 71 10.10 28.94 5.81
C LYS A 71 10.86 29.34 7.07
N ASN A 72 11.32 28.36 7.84
CA ASN A 72 12.09 28.58 9.04
C ASN A 72 13.43 29.24 8.75
N LYS A 73 14.11 28.83 7.68
CA LYS A 73 15.37 29.44 7.24
C LYS A 73 15.17 30.88 6.82
N LEU A 74 14.09 31.20 6.13
CA LEU A 74 13.78 32.56 5.72
C LEU A 74 13.50 33.45 6.93
N GLU A 75 12.74 32.96 7.89
CA GLU A 75 12.44 33.69 9.13
C GLU A 75 13.72 33.97 9.93
N ASP A 76 14.61 32.99 10.05
CA ASP A 76 15.90 33.15 10.72
C ASP A 76 16.77 34.19 10.02
N SER A 77 16.81 34.17 8.67
CA SER A 77 17.56 35.16 7.90
C SER A 77 17.02 36.57 8.14
N LEU A 78 15.71 36.72 8.18
CA LEU A 78 15.06 38.03 8.45
C LEU A 78 15.35 38.54 9.86
N LYS A 79 15.40 37.65 10.84
CA LYS A 79 15.71 38.03 12.23
C LYS A 79 17.15 38.50 12.40
N LYS A 80 18.06 38.04 11.58
CA LYS A 80 19.48 38.45 11.63
C LYS A 80 19.76 39.81 10.96
N LEU A 81 18.80 40.31 10.24
CA LEU A 81 18.86 41.62 9.64
C LEU A 81 18.44 42.69 10.64
#